data_919d36874412ff1856ad7ec5be7b2a2a
#
_entry.id   919d36874412ff1856ad7ec5be7b2a2a
#
_cell.length_a   1.000
_cell.length_b   1.000
_cell.length_c   1.000
_cell.angle_alpha   90.00
_cell.angle_beta   90.00
_cell.angle_gamma   90.00
#
_symmetry.space_group_name_H-M   'P 1'
#
loop_
_entity.id
_entity.type
_entity.pdbx_description
1 polymer ?
#
loop_
_entity_poly.entity_id
_entity_poly.type
_entity_poly.pdbx_seq_one_letter_code
_entity_poly.pdbx_strand_id
1 'polypeptide(L)'
;EQFYEKVFSQDTATALLYSGRMTHYFGILATNETNAPTMPETKDNLLANRIFLHYSVQHYFFKDSFWEQNLSELDANNISGVIIHGEQDSDCLVEQARYLHKKWKNSTLIIEPAATHCDNQPEIRKQIKNVFDLLKKRFE
;
A
#
# COMPACT_ATOMS: atom_id res chain seq x y z
N GLU A 1 1.57 -20.64 -0.88
CA GLU A 1 0.51 -21.66 -1.10
C GLU A 1 -0.04 -22.17 0.23
N GLN A 2 0.76 -22.81 1.10
CA GLN A 2 0.31 -23.34 2.41
C GLN A 2 -0.37 -22.29 3.31
N PHE A 3 0.09 -21.03 3.31
CA PHE A 3 -0.49 -19.97 4.12
C PHE A 3 -1.88 -19.56 3.62
N TYR A 4 -2.06 -19.46 2.31
CA TYR A 4 -3.35 -19.21 1.66
C TYR A 4 -4.38 -20.28 2.09
N GLU A 5 -4.04 -21.57 1.98
CA GLU A 5 -4.92 -22.68 2.36
C GLU A 5 -5.37 -22.58 3.82
N LYS A 6 -4.49 -22.15 4.73
CA LYS A 6 -4.81 -22.00 6.15
C LYS A 6 -5.78 -20.85 6.42
N VAL A 7 -5.62 -19.70 5.76
CA VAL A 7 -6.55 -18.56 5.88
C VAL A 7 -7.92 -18.89 5.27
N PHE A 8 -7.96 -19.76 4.25
CA PHE A 8 -9.20 -20.23 3.61
C PHE A 8 -9.74 -21.56 4.21
N SER A 9 -9.18 -22.03 5.31
CA SER A 9 -9.65 -23.24 5.99
C SER A 9 -11.14 -23.16 6.34
N GLN A 10 -11.83 -24.31 6.26
CA GLN A 10 -13.20 -24.48 6.76
C GLN A 10 -13.24 -24.50 8.29
N ASP A 11 -12.14 -24.91 8.94
CA ASP A 11 -11.99 -24.74 10.38
C ASP A 11 -11.76 -23.28 10.74
N THR A 12 -12.76 -22.66 11.35
CA THR A 12 -12.75 -21.22 11.69
C THR A 12 -11.60 -20.87 12.64
N ALA A 13 -11.23 -21.74 13.57
CA ALA A 13 -10.13 -21.48 14.50
C ALA A 13 -8.79 -21.39 13.76
N THR A 14 -8.53 -22.32 12.85
CA THR A 14 -7.35 -22.29 11.97
C THR A 14 -7.35 -21.03 11.10
N ALA A 15 -8.47 -20.71 10.46
CA ALA A 15 -8.57 -19.54 9.59
C ALA A 15 -8.29 -18.23 10.35
N LEU A 16 -8.87 -18.04 11.52
CA LEU A 16 -8.63 -16.88 12.38
C LEU A 16 -7.16 -16.80 12.82
N LEU A 17 -6.59 -17.91 13.31
CA LEU A 17 -5.20 -17.95 13.74
C LEU A 17 -4.22 -17.48 12.65
N TYR A 18 -4.38 -17.98 11.43
CA TYR A 18 -3.48 -17.62 10.34
C TYR A 18 -3.78 -16.22 9.77
N SER A 19 -5.03 -15.78 9.79
CA SER A 19 -5.40 -14.41 9.48
C SER A 19 -4.69 -13.42 10.40
N GLY A 20 -4.68 -13.65 11.71
CA GLY A 20 -4.01 -12.77 12.62
C GLY A 20 -2.49 -12.76 12.54
N ARG A 21 -1.90 -13.91 12.29
CA ARG A 21 -0.45 -13.93 11.97
C ARG A 21 -0.13 -13.04 10.78
N MET A 22 -0.99 -13.03 9.77
CA MET A 22 -0.86 -12.17 8.61
C MET A 22 -1.04 -10.69 8.99
N THR A 23 -2.09 -10.35 9.72
CA THR A 23 -2.33 -8.98 10.20
C THR A 23 -1.16 -8.47 11.04
N HIS A 24 -0.64 -9.30 11.95
CA HIS A 24 0.53 -8.94 12.76
C HIS A 24 1.78 -8.70 11.92
N TYR A 25 2.06 -9.57 10.95
CA TYR A 25 3.20 -9.43 10.05
C TYR A 25 3.13 -8.12 9.24
N PHE A 26 1.99 -7.82 8.64
CA PHE A 26 1.81 -6.55 7.92
C PHE A 26 1.86 -5.33 8.85
N GLY A 27 1.38 -5.47 10.09
CA GLY A 27 1.53 -4.42 11.11
C GLY A 27 2.99 -4.08 11.40
N ILE A 28 3.86 -5.09 11.49
CA ILE A 28 5.31 -4.90 11.66
C ILE A 28 5.91 -4.19 10.45
N LEU A 29 5.59 -4.63 9.23
CA LEU A 29 6.10 -4.01 8.00
C LEU A 29 5.63 -2.56 7.85
N ALA A 30 4.38 -2.28 8.20
CA ALA A 30 3.80 -0.95 8.06
C ALA A 30 4.37 0.08 9.06
N THR A 31 4.77 -0.37 10.26
CA THR A 31 5.25 0.54 11.33
C THR A 31 6.75 0.44 11.59
N ASN A 32 7.43 -0.60 11.11
CA ASN A 32 8.79 -0.99 11.49
C ASN A 32 8.94 -1.32 13.00
N GLU A 33 7.84 -1.57 13.70
CA GLU A 33 7.82 -1.90 15.12
C GLU A 33 7.72 -3.42 15.33
N THR A 34 8.81 -4.05 15.74
CA THR A 34 8.87 -5.49 16.00
C THR A 34 7.97 -5.95 17.15
N ASN A 35 7.56 -5.04 18.03
CA ASN A 35 6.67 -5.27 19.15
C ASN A 35 5.24 -4.75 18.90
N ALA A 36 4.83 -4.63 17.63
CA ALA A 36 3.47 -4.23 17.31
C ALA A 36 2.47 -5.13 18.06
N PRO A 37 1.45 -4.56 18.73
CA PRO A 37 0.48 -5.35 19.47
C PRO A 37 -0.25 -6.30 18.52
N THR A 38 -0.41 -7.55 18.95
CA THR A 38 -1.28 -8.50 18.25
C THR A 38 -2.72 -7.97 18.32
N MET A 39 -3.26 -7.63 17.18
CA MET A 39 -4.67 -7.25 17.10
C MET A 39 -5.57 -8.47 17.36
N PRO A 40 -6.70 -8.29 18.06
CA PRO A 40 -7.64 -9.38 18.26
C PRO A 40 -8.10 -9.92 16.90
N GLU A 41 -8.13 -11.25 16.79
CA GLU A 41 -8.62 -11.95 15.63
C GLU A 41 -10.13 -11.71 15.49
N THR A 42 -10.53 -10.93 14.50
CA THR A 42 -11.95 -10.68 14.21
C THR A 42 -12.36 -11.35 12.90
N LYS A 43 -13.67 -11.63 12.78
CA LYS A 43 -14.22 -12.12 11.50
C LYS A 43 -14.03 -11.09 10.38
N ASP A 44 -14.05 -9.81 10.70
CA ASP A 44 -13.86 -8.74 9.72
C ASP A 44 -12.41 -8.71 9.21
N ASN A 45 -11.42 -8.88 10.09
CA ASN A 45 -10.02 -9.02 9.69
C ASN A 45 -9.81 -10.28 8.83
N LEU A 46 -10.44 -11.40 9.18
CA LEU A 46 -10.38 -12.61 8.37
C LEU A 46 -10.95 -12.38 6.97
N LEU A 47 -12.08 -11.70 6.86
CA LEU A 47 -12.68 -11.39 5.56
C LEU A 47 -11.78 -10.47 4.72
N ALA A 48 -11.25 -9.41 5.32
CA ALA A 48 -10.31 -8.49 4.65
C ALA A 48 -9.05 -9.22 4.17
N ASN A 49 -8.46 -10.07 5.00
CA ASN A 49 -7.28 -10.86 4.65
C ASN A 49 -7.55 -11.90 3.55
N ARG A 50 -8.75 -12.50 3.52
CA ARG A 50 -9.17 -13.37 2.43
C ARG A 50 -9.27 -12.62 1.11
N ILE A 51 -9.89 -11.44 1.11
CA ILE A 51 -9.98 -10.58 -0.08
C ILE A 51 -8.57 -10.22 -0.56
N PHE A 52 -7.72 -9.72 0.32
CA PHE A 52 -6.34 -9.36 -0.02
C PHE A 52 -5.57 -10.54 -0.63
N LEU A 53 -5.59 -11.72 0.02
CA LEU A 53 -4.91 -12.92 -0.49
C LEU A 53 -5.48 -13.39 -1.82
N HIS A 54 -6.80 -13.32 -2.00
CA HIS A 54 -7.43 -13.68 -3.27
C HIS A 54 -6.89 -12.82 -4.42
N TYR A 55 -6.82 -11.51 -4.23
CA TYR A 55 -6.27 -10.60 -5.23
C TYR A 55 -4.77 -10.83 -5.43
N SER A 56 -4.01 -11.03 -4.35
CA SER A 56 -2.55 -11.21 -4.42
C SER A 56 -2.16 -12.44 -5.23
N VAL A 57 -2.80 -13.59 -5.01
CA VAL A 57 -2.48 -14.84 -5.76
C VAL A 57 -2.94 -14.78 -7.22
N GLN A 58 -3.84 -13.86 -7.56
CA GLN A 58 -4.26 -13.59 -8.93
C GLN A 58 -3.48 -12.43 -9.57
N HIS A 59 -2.34 -12.01 -8.97
CA HIS A 59 -1.56 -10.84 -9.43
C HIS A 59 -2.44 -9.61 -9.64
N TYR A 60 -3.41 -9.40 -8.75
CA TYR A 60 -4.40 -8.31 -8.80
C TYR A 60 -5.15 -8.25 -10.15
N PHE A 61 -5.22 -9.37 -10.87
CA PHE A 61 -5.79 -9.49 -12.21
C PHE A 61 -5.12 -8.63 -13.29
N PHE A 62 -3.94 -8.10 -13.01
CA PHE A 62 -3.14 -7.37 -13.99
C PHE A 62 -2.16 -8.31 -14.71
N LYS A 63 -1.94 -8.02 -15.99
CA LYS A 63 -0.82 -8.63 -16.73
C LYS A 63 0.49 -8.02 -16.28
N ASP A 64 1.57 -8.76 -16.30
CA ASP A 64 2.91 -8.35 -15.80
C ASP A 64 3.41 -7.01 -16.40
N SER A 65 3.05 -6.71 -17.65
CA SER A 65 3.43 -5.47 -18.33
C SER A 65 2.38 -4.34 -18.22
N PHE A 66 1.30 -4.52 -17.46
CA PHE A 66 0.18 -3.57 -17.44
C PHE A 66 0.63 -2.14 -17.09
N TRP A 67 1.39 -2.00 -16.02
CA TRP A 67 1.85 -0.68 -15.55
C TRP A 67 2.82 -0.04 -16.55
N GLU A 68 3.77 -0.80 -17.09
CA GLU A 68 4.75 -0.31 -18.05
C GLU A 68 4.11 0.19 -19.34
N GLN A 69 3.06 -0.50 -19.80
CA GLN A 69 2.32 -0.14 -21.01
C GLN A 69 1.41 1.07 -20.80
N ASN A 70 0.85 1.25 -19.60
CA ASN A 70 -0.19 2.26 -19.38
C ASN A 70 0.31 3.54 -18.69
N LEU A 71 1.51 3.56 -18.07
CA LEU A 71 2.06 4.78 -17.47
C LEU A 71 2.33 5.87 -18.50
N SER A 72 2.72 5.50 -19.72
CA SER A 72 2.93 6.47 -20.81
C SER A 72 1.64 7.18 -21.24
N GLU A 73 0.48 6.55 -21.02
CA GLU A 73 -0.82 7.17 -21.31
C GLU A 73 -1.11 8.37 -20.40
N LEU A 74 -0.60 8.36 -19.17
CA LEU A 74 -0.75 9.49 -18.25
C LEU A 74 -0.01 10.74 -18.81
N ASP A 75 1.20 10.55 -19.33
CA ASP A 75 1.97 11.63 -19.94
C ASP A 75 1.35 12.07 -21.27
N ALA A 76 0.92 11.12 -22.10
CA ALA A 76 0.30 11.40 -23.40
C ALA A 76 -1.01 12.20 -23.25
N ASN A 77 -1.76 11.96 -22.18
CA ASN A 77 -2.99 12.70 -21.86
C ASN A 77 -2.74 13.89 -20.94
N ASN A 78 -1.47 14.28 -20.73
CA ASN A 78 -1.07 15.42 -19.91
C ASN A 78 -1.63 15.37 -18.47
N ILE A 79 -1.77 14.17 -17.92
CA ILE A 79 -2.22 13.96 -16.55
C ILE A 79 -1.03 14.16 -15.62
N SER A 80 -1.14 15.13 -14.72
CA SER A 80 -0.15 15.36 -13.67
C SER A 80 -0.57 14.71 -12.36
N GLY A 81 0.42 14.36 -11.53
CA GLY A 81 0.15 13.76 -10.22
C GLY A 81 1.24 14.03 -9.19
N VAL A 82 0.93 13.77 -7.94
CA VAL A 82 1.89 13.84 -6.84
C VAL A 82 1.95 12.48 -6.15
N ILE A 83 3.16 11.96 -6.04
CA ILE A 83 3.49 10.72 -5.34
C ILE A 83 4.08 11.12 -3.99
N ILE A 84 3.46 10.68 -2.90
CA ILE A 84 3.95 10.90 -1.53
C ILE A 84 4.29 9.54 -0.94
N HIS A 85 5.50 9.37 -0.43
CA HIS A 85 5.96 8.06 0.06
C HIS A 85 6.91 8.20 1.25
N GLY A 86 6.83 7.24 2.19
CA GLY A 86 7.77 7.16 3.30
C GLY A 86 9.09 6.51 2.88
N GLU A 87 10.23 7.09 3.26
CA GLU A 87 11.54 6.49 2.93
C GLU A 87 11.83 5.21 3.71
N GLN A 88 11.19 5.06 4.89
CA GLN A 88 11.34 3.89 5.76
C GLN A 88 10.22 2.85 5.59
N ASP A 89 9.49 2.91 4.48
CA ASP A 89 8.41 1.96 4.18
C ASP A 89 9.00 0.58 3.87
N SER A 90 8.75 -0.37 4.77
CA SER A 90 9.19 -1.77 4.63
C SER A 90 8.14 -2.67 3.98
N ASP A 91 6.92 -2.19 3.81
CA ASP A 91 5.84 -2.92 3.12
C ASP A 91 5.86 -2.63 1.61
N CYS A 92 5.84 -1.35 1.24
CA CYS A 92 6.00 -0.90 -0.14
C CYS A 92 7.30 -0.10 -0.27
N LEU A 93 8.34 -0.70 -0.82
CA LEU A 93 9.66 -0.09 -0.87
C LEU A 93 9.67 1.24 -1.64
N VAL A 94 10.38 2.23 -1.12
CA VAL A 94 10.49 3.57 -1.71
C VAL A 94 11.01 3.55 -3.16
N GLU A 95 11.77 2.52 -3.54
CA GLU A 95 12.23 2.30 -4.90
C GLU A 95 11.08 2.16 -5.91
N GLN A 96 9.93 1.63 -5.49
CA GLN A 96 8.74 1.53 -6.34
C GLN A 96 8.16 2.92 -6.64
N ALA A 97 8.12 3.81 -5.65
CA ALA A 97 7.71 5.20 -5.84
C ALA A 97 8.68 5.97 -6.75
N ARG A 98 10.00 5.76 -6.57
CA ARG A 98 11.04 6.31 -7.45
C ARG A 98 10.92 5.79 -8.87
N TYR A 99 10.65 4.49 -9.05
CA TYR A 99 10.43 3.89 -10.36
C TYR A 99 9.18 4.47 -11.04
N LEU A 100 8.08 4.58 -10.31
CA LEU A 100 6.84 5.17 -10.83
C LEU A 100 7.07 6.62 -11.30
N HIS A 101 7.71 7.44 -10.47
CA HIS A 101 8.06 8.82 -10.82
C HIS A 101 8.96 8.91 -12.07
N LYS A 102 9.95 8.03 -12.17
CA LYS A 102 10.83 7.97 -13.36
C LYS A 102 10.06 7.67 -14.64
N LYS A 103 9.01 6.86 -14.57
CA LYS A 103 8.16 6.47 -15.71
C LYS A 103 7.06 7.48 -16.01
N TRP A 104 6.52 8.11 -15.00
CA TRP A 104 5.47 9.14 -15.13
C TRP A 104 6.08 10.54 -15.03
N LYS A 105 6.44 11.11 -16.18
CA LYS A 105 7.21 12.38 -16.29
C LYS A 105 6.46 13.58 -15.73
N ASN A 106 5.12 13.59 -15.85
CA ASN A 106 4.28 14.65 -15.32
C ASN A 106 3.95 14.48 -13.82
N SER A 107 4.66 13.61 -13.11
CA SER A 107 4.51 13.44 -11.66
C SER A 107 5.50 14.31 -10.87
N THR A 108 5.15 14.58 -9.62
CA THR A 108 6.04 15.11 -8.58
C THR A 108 6.22 14.05 -7.51
N LEU A 109 7.45 13.79 -7.07
CA LEU A 109 7.73 12.83 -6.01
C LEU A 109 8.13 13.56 -4.73
N ILE A 110 7.44 13.24 -3.63
CA ILE A 110 7.74 13.71 -2.28
C ILE A 110 8.09 12.49 -1.43
N ILE A 111 9.32 12.43 -0.95
CA ILE A 111 9.78 11.37 -0.03
C ILE A 111 9.89 11.97 1.37
N GLU A 112 9.22 11.35 2.34
CA GLU A 112 9.31 11.71 3.75
C GLU A 112 10.32 10.81 4.48
N PRO A 113 11.49 11.35 4.90
CA PRO A 113 12.61 10.53 5.38
C PRO A 113 12.31 9.72 6.65
N ALA A 114 11.41 10.22 7.51
CA ALA A 114 11.06 9.58 8.77
C ALA A 114 9.78 8.74 8.71
N ALA A 115 9.08 8.72 7.56
CA ALA A 115 7.81 8.04 7.45
C ALA A 115 7.96 6.59 6.96
N THR A 116 7.05 5.73 7.44
CA THR A 116 6.87 4.35 7.03
C THR A 116 5.65 4.20 6.10
N HIS A 117 4.98 3.05 6.07
CA HIS A 117 3.87 2.77 5.15
C HIS A 117 2.56 3.52 5.48
N CYS A 118 2.35 3.93 6.72
CA CYS A 118 1.04 4.42 7.16
C CYS A 118 0.76 5.87 6.72
N ASP A 119 -0.39 6.08 6.08
CA ASP A 119 -0.91 7.40 5.68
C ASP A 119 -1.33 8.30 6.86
N ASN A 120 -1.54 7.70 8.04
CA ASN A 120 -1.92 8.42 9.26
C ASN A 120 -0.75 9.10 9.98
N GLN A 121 0.49 8.93 9.51
CA GLN A 121 1.66 9.59 10.08
C GLN A 121 1.60 11.10 9.85
N PRO A 122 1.99 11.91 10.86
CA PRO A 122 1.88 13.38 10.79
C PRO A 122 2.60 13.97 9.56
N GLU A 123 3.75 13.42 9.20
CA GLU A 123 4.57 13.86 8.07
C GLU A 123 3.85 13.63 6.75
N ILE A 124 3.31 12.44 6.54
CA ILE A 124 2.54 12.09 5.34
C ILE A 124 1.28 12.95 5.25
N ARG A 125 0.51 13.04 6.35
CA ARG A 125 -0.70 13.90 6.41
C ARG A 125 -0.41 15.36 6.11
N LYS A 126 0.72 15.88 6.59
CA LYS A 126 1.16 17.23 6.28
C LYS A 126 1.38 17.43 4.79
N GLN A 127 2.04 16.49 4.11
CA GLN A 127 2.27 16.58 2.67
C GLN A 127 0.97 16.43 1.88
N ILE A 128 0.11 15.49 2.27
CA ILE A 128 -1.22 15.36 1.65
C ILE A 128 -1.98 16.68 1.74
N LYS A 129 -2.03 17.30 2.94
CA LYS A 129 -2.69 18.60 3.13
C LYS A 129 -2.09 19.69 2.26
N ASN A 130 -0.76 19.80 2.23
CA ASN A 130 -0.06 20.80 1.41
C ASN A 130 -0.42 20.67 -0.07
N VAL A 131 -0.45 19.45 -0.60
CA VAL A 131 -0.83 19.18 -1.98
C VAL A 131 -2.28 19.58 -2.25
N PHE A 132 -3.21 19.23 -1.36
CA PHE A 132 -4.61 19.64 -1.51
C PHE A 132 -4.79 21.16 -1.45
N ASP A 133 -4.09 21.85 -0.56
CA ASP A 133 -4.13 23.32 -0.45
C ASP A 133 -3.58 24.00 -1.73
N LEU A 134 -2.56 23.41 -2.37
CA LEU A 134 -2.04 23.88 -3.66
C LEU A 134 -3.02 23.63 -4.81
N LEU A 135 -3.63 22.43 -4.84
CA LEU A 135 -4.60 22.09 -5.88
C LEU A 135 -5.84 22.99 -5.79
N LYS A 136 -6.35 23.24 -4.58
CA LYS A 136 -7.51 24.11 -4.35
C LYS A 136 -7.31 25.51 -4.97
N LYS A 137 -6.13 26.10 -4.77
CA LYS A 137 -5.79 27.43 -5.35
C LYS A 137 -5.78 27.49 -6.90
N ARG A 138 -5.76 26.34 -7.56
CA ARG A 138 -5.83 26.26 -9.03
C ARG A 138 -7.25 26.32 -9.57
N PHE A 139 -8.24 26.08 -8.71
CA PHE A 139 -9.65 26.04 -9.07
C PHE A 139 -10.45 27.21 -8.48
N GLU A 140 -9.80 28.09 -7.71
CA GLU A 140 -10.30 29.40 -7.29
C GLU A 140 -9.85 30.49 -8.29
#